data_9b923c3e82c1a2a4cad47d79c400d183
#
_entry.id   9b923c3e82c1a2a4cad47d79c400d183
#
_cell.length_a   1.000
_cell.length_b   1.000
_cell.length_c   1.000
_cell.angle_alpha   90.00
_cell.angle_beta   90.00
_cell.angle_gamma   90.00
#
_symmetry.space_group_name_H-M   'P 1'
#
loop_
_entity.id
_entity.type
_entity.pdbx_description
1 polymer ?
#
loop_
_entity_poly.entity_id
_entity_poly.type
_entity_poly.pdbx_seq_one_letter_code
_entity_poly.pdbx_strand_id
1 'polypeptide(L)'
;MQVCSGLPISQGFAAGKIVFLGAQKAAVRQAVSPQEEQLRFESAQRQAVDALGALYEKARAELGEKDAEIFSVHQLMAEDEDFTDLVSEAIADGAEASEAVRQAGEQCAAIFSAMDDDYMRERAADVRDVAARICRILNGEAEQTITEPCLIAAEELTPSQTVQFPREFVRGMLTARGAANSHMGILARTLGVPAVSQLPVSAELHGRTAVLDGFSGTLTLDPDEQTLAEAAAKIAAQQAQREALRQLISAPSVTRDGHSVRLYANIAGTDDLPLLRESGAEGVGLLRSEFLYLGRSTYPTEDELFESYKTVVQAMDGREVIIRTLDIGADKQVGYFDMPPEDNPALGLRAIRLCLTRPILFQTQLCAILRASRYGNVGIMFPMVTGPDELHRLKQALADAEDVLIACGERFGPYRVGVMIETPAAVFMSGELAGEVDFFSIGTNDLTQYLLAMDRQNPNLAPFCDPHHPAVLRAIRQTVECAHQAGCTVGICGELAADEALTEAFLRLGVDELSVAPSRILPLREKIRSLTLG
;
A
#
# COMPACT_ATOMS: atom_id res chain seq x y z
N MET A 1 -15.53 -25.28 21.21
CA MET A 1 -14.67 -24.89 20.07
C MET A 1 -15.54 -24.68 18.85
N GLN A 2 -15.46 -23.51 18.22
CA GLN A 2 -16.17 -23.16 16.97
C GLN A 2 -15.14 -22.58 16.00
N VAL A 3 -15.16 -23.03 14.76
CA VAL A 3 -14.22 -22.57 13.72
C VAL A 3 -15.01 -21.77 12.68
N CYS A 4 -14.50 -20.58 12.36
CA CYS A 4 -15.03 -19.69 11.33
C CYS A 4 -13.93 -19.43 10.30
N SER A 5 -14.31 -19.31 9.03
CA SER A 5 -13.37 -18.98 7.95
C SER A 5 -13.75 -17.64 7.32
N GLY A 6 -12.75 -16.83 7.02
CA GLY A 6 -12.87 -15.53 6.39
C GLY A 6 -11.78 -15.30 5.35
N LEU A 7 -11.67 -14.07 4.89
CA LEU A 7 -10.66 -13.65 3.92
C LEU A 7 -9.36 -13.27 4.65
N PRO A 8 -8.22 -13.96 4.42
CA PRO A 8 -6.93 -13.58 4.98
C PRO A 8 -6.47 -12.22 4.41
N ILE A 9 -6.14 -11.29 5.29
CA ILE A 9 -5.70 -9.92 4.96
C ILE A 9 -4.23 -9.70 5.29
N SER A 10 -3.78 -10.18 6.47
CA SER A 10 -2.40 -10.12 6.93
C SER A 10 -2.01 -11.44 7.57
N GLN A 11 -0.86 -11.96 7.17
CA GLN A 11 -0.36 -13.27 7.60
C GLN A 11 0.17 -13.25 9.04
N GLY A 12 0.05 -14.37 9.72
CA GLY A 12 0.58 -14.59 11.07
C GLY A 12 -0.36 -15.42 11.92
N PHE A 13 0.11 -15.74 13.13
CA PHE A 13 -0.68 -16.40 14.16
C PHE A 13 -0.83 -15.49 15.38
N ALA A 14 -2.03 -15.46 15.95
CA ALA A 14 -2.28 -14.78 17.22
C ALA A 14 -3.27 -15.56 18.07
N ALA A 15 -3.14 -15.41 19.39
CA ALA A 15 -4.10 -15.95 20.35
C ALA A 15 -4.34 -14.91 21.46
N GLY A 16 -5.57 -14.81 21.94
CA GLY A 16 -5.91 -13.86 23.00
C GLY A 16 -7.42 -13.71 23.17
N LYS A 17 -7.78 -12.82 24.10
CA LYS A 17 -9.16 -12.40 24.27
C LYS A 17 -9.58 -11.43 23.17
N ILE A 18 -10.80 -11.52 22.74
CA ILE A 18 -11.38 -10.62 21.76
C ILE A 18 -11.93 -9.38 22.46
N VAL A 19 -11.55 -8.20 21.97
CA VAL A 19 -12.18 -6.92 22.31
C VAL A 19 -13.01 -6.47 21.11
N PHE A 20 -14.33 -6.52 21.25
CA PHE A 20 -15.24 -6.06 20.20
C PHE A 20 -15.43 -4.55 20.28
N LEU A 21 -15.19 -3.87 19.18
CA LEU A 21 -15.35 -2.43 19.01
C LEU A 21 -16.62 -2.18 18.18
N GLY A 22 -17.70 -1.99 18.84
CA GLY A 22 -18.99 -1.68 18.21
C GLY A 22 -19.88 -0.92 19.21
N ALA A 23 -20.91 -0.27 18.68
CA ALA A 23 -21.88 0.41 19.52
C ALA A 23 -22.48 -0.57 20.52
N GLN A 24 -22.33 -0.31 21.81
CA GLN A 24 -23.13 -0.98 22.83
C GLN A 24 -24.57 -0.55 22.63
N LYS A 25 -25.53 -1.46 22.83
CA LYS A 25 -26.95 -1.10 22.75
C LYS A 25 -27.20 0.06 23.71
N ALA A 26 -27.52 1.22 23.13
CA ALA A 26 -27.91 2.39 23.90
C ALA A 26 -29.05 2.05 24.86
N ALA A 27 -28.95 2.46 26.11
CA ALA A 27 -30.07 2.40 27.03
C ALA A 27 -31.17 3.33 26.48
N VAL A 28 -32.34 2.76 26.21
CA VAL A 28 -33.50 3.54 25.75
C VAL A 28 -33.82 4.59 26.83
N ARG A 29 -33.51 5.85 26.57
CA ARG A 29 -33.89 6.97 27.43
C ARG A 29 -35.26 7.49 27.00
N GLN A 30 -36.05 7.97 27.94
CA GLN A 30 -37.25 8.73 27.61
C GLN A 30 -36.86 10.07 27.04
N ALA A 31 -37.44 10.46 25.90
CA ALA A 31 -37.23 11.75 25.27
C ALA A 31 -37.58 12.87 26.23
N VAL A 32 -36.68 13.81 26.36
CA VAL A 32 -36.89 15.10 27.02
C VAL A 32 -37.42 16.15 26.02
N SER A 33 -37.58 17.41 26.41
CA SER A 33 -38.09 18.43 25.48
C SER A 33 -37.14 18.61 24.27
N PRO A 34 -37.67 19.00 23.08
CA PRO A 34 -36.83 19.25 21.91
C PRO A 34 -35.71 20.28 22.19
N GLN A 35 -35.95 21.24 23.05
CA GLN A 35 -34.91 22.22 23.42
C GLN A 35 -33.76 21.62 24.23
N GLU A 36 -34.07 20.67 25.13
CA GLU A 36 -33.02 19.97 25.89
C GLU A 36 -32.24 18.98 24.99
N GLU A 37 -32.91 18.30 24.06
CA GLU A 37 -32.24 17.45 23.09
C GLU A 37 -31.33 18.24 22.16
N GLN A 38 -31.75 19.43 21.73
CA GLN A 38 -30.93 20.32 20.92
C GLN A 38 -29.65 20.74 21.67
N LEU A 39 -29.76 21.16 22.94
CA LEU A 39 -28.61 21.52 23.77
C LEU A 39 -27.65 20.32 24.00
N ARG A 40 -28.21 19.11 24.16
CA ARG A 40 -27.42 17.91 24.26
C ARG A 40 -26.63 17.64 22.97
N PHE A 41 -27.29 17.75 21.82
CA PHE A 41 -26.64 17.62 20.53
C PHE A 41 -25.51 18.62 20.34
N GLU A 42 -25.75 19.91 20.54
CA GLU A 42 -24.74 20.97 20.40
C GLU A 42 -23.54 20.77 21.34
N SER A 43 -23.79 20.28 22.57
CA SER A 43 -22.71 19.94 23.49
C SER A 43 -21.90 18.73 23.02
N ALA A 44 -22.57 17.68 22.51
CA ALA A 44 -21.90 16.47 22.01
C ALA A 44 -21.13 16.73 20.71
N GLN A 45 -21.68 17.54 19.81
CA GLN A 45 -21.02 17.97 18.58
C GLN A 45 -19.69 18.70 18.88
N ARG A 46 -19.71 19.69 19.78
CA ARG A 46 -18.48 20.39 20.21
C ARG A 46 -17.44 19.45 20.81
N GLN A 47 -17.87 18.54 21.68
CA GLN A 47 -16.97 17.53 22.25
C GLN A 47 -16.39 16.59 21.18
N ALA A 48 -17.18 16.23 20.16
CA ALA A 48 -16.70 15.41 19.04
C ALA A 48 -15.64 16.14 18.21
N VAL A 49 -15.87 17.43 17.92
CA VAL A 49 -14.91 18.29 17.19
C VAL A 49 -13.60 18.43 17.98
N ASP A 50 -13.67 18.70 19.29
CA ASP A 50 -12.48 18.79 20.15
C ASP A 50 -11.71 17.45 20.19
N ALA A 51 -12.42 16.32 20.29
CA ALA A 51 -11.81 14.99 20.29
C ALA A 51 -11.16 14.65 18.94
N LEU A 52 -11.77 15.05 17.82
CA LEU A 52 -11.18 14.88 16.48
C LEU A 52 -9.93 15.74 16.32
N GLY A 53 -9.90 16.96 16.88
CA GLY A 53 -8.71 17.79 16.92
C GLY A 53 -7.56 17.14 17.70
N ALA A 54 -7.85 16.54 18.85
CA ALA A 54 -6.84 15.78 19.60
C ALA A 54 -6.33 14.55 18.84
N LEU A 55 -7.20 13.86 18.08
CA LEU A 55 -6.80 12.75 17.21
C LEU A 55 -5.95 13.22 16.03
N TYR A 56 -6.25 14.38 15.45
CA TYR A 56 -5.42 14.99 14.41
C TYR A 56 -3.99 15.20 14.90
N GLU A 57 -3.79 15.84 16.06
CA GLU A 57 -2.46 16.09 16.60
C GLU A 57 -1.72 14.77 16.94
N LYS A 58 -2.42 13.78 17.47
CA LYS A 58 -1.85 12.45 17.72
C LYS A 58 -1.45 11.75 16.44
N ALA A 59 -2.34 11.69 15.45
CA ALA A 59 -2.07 11.07 14.16
C ALA A 59 -0.92 11.77 13.43
N ARG A 60 -0.87 13.10 13.46
CA ARG A 60 0.21 13.90 12.89
C ARG A 60 1.57 13.55 13.50
N ALA A 61 1.62 13.36 14.81
CA ALA A 61 2.84 12.99 15.51
C ALA A 61 3.29 11.54 15.24
N GLU A 62 2.34 10.61 15.07
CA GLU A 62 2.63 9.18 14.96
C GLU A 62 2.70 8.66 13.51
N LEU A 63 1.90 9.23 12.59
CA LEU A 63 1.70 8.75 11.23
C LEU A 63 2.12 9.78 10.16
N GLY A 64 2.22 11.06 10.53
CA GLY A 64 2.53 12.15 9.60
C GLY A 64 1.29 12.96 9.21
N GLU A 65 1.54 14.09 8.53
CA GLU A 65 0.52 15.10 8.22
C GLU A 65 -0.58 14.57 7.28
N LYS A 66 -0.19 13.80 6.27
CA LYS A 66 -1.10 13.25 5.26
C LYS A 66 -2.15 12.31 5.86
N ASP A 67 -1.73 11.41 6.75
CA ASP A 67 -2.65 10.46 7.39
C ASP A 67 -3.49 11.12 8.49
N ALA A 68 -3.04 12.27 9.00
CA ALA A 68 -3.79 13.07 9.97
C ALA A 68 -4.90 13.91 9.31
N GLU A 69 -4.79 14.29 8.05
CA GLU A 69 -5.76 15.14 7.33
C GLU A 69 -7.19 14.61 7.39
N ILE A 70 -7.37 13.30 7.46
CA ILE A 70 -8.71 12.69 7.58
C ILE A 70 -9.48 13.23 8.80
N PHE A 71 -8.80 13.51 9.91
CA PHE A 71 -9.45 14.02 11.13
C PHE A 71 -9.84 15.49 11.00
N SER A 72 -9.11 16.28 10.21
CA SER A 72 -9.50 17.63 9.84
C SER A 72 -10.77 17.63 8.98
N VAL A 73 -10.85 16.71 8.03
CA VAL A 73 -12.07 16.52 7.22
C VAL A 73 -13.25 16.07 8.09
N HIS A 74 -13.03 15.16 9.05
CA HIS A 74 -14.08 14.74 9.99
C HIS A 74 -14.55 15.88 10.88
N GLN A 75 -13.66 16.81 11.29
CA GLN A 75 -14.09 18.02 12.01
C GLN A 75 -15.02 18.88 11.15
N LEU A 76 -14.65 19.12 9.88
CA LEU A 76 -15.51 19.87 8.95
C LEU A 76 -16.86 19.17 8.73
N MET A 77 -16.89 17.84 8.59
CA MET A 77 -18.13 17.08 8.47
C MET A 77 -19.01 17.16 9.73
N ALA A 78 -18.38 17.19 10.93
CA ALA A 78 -19.11 17.33 12.18
C ALA A 78 -19.74 18.72 12.36
N GLU A 79 -19.17 19.76 11.75
CA GLU A 79 -19.62 21.15 11.79
C GLU A 79 -20.43 21.55 10.55
N ASP A 80 -20.66 20.63 9.61
CA ASP A 80 -21.37 20.88 8.37
C ASP A 80 -22.81 21.36 8.63
N GLU A 81 -23.22 22.42 7.94
CA GLU A 81 -24.53 23.05 8.13
C GLU A 81 -25.66 22.10 7.71
N ASP A 82 -25.53 21.39 6.57
CA ASP A 82 -26.56 20.47 6.08
C ASP A 82 -26.76 19.32 7.06
N PHE A 83 -25.68 18.75 7.61
CA PHE A 83 -25.74 17.70 8.63
C PHE A 83 -26.42 18.24 9.91
N THR A 84 -26.03 19.41 10.37
CA THR A 84 -26.55 20.05 11.59
C THR A 84 -28.02 20.37 11.46
N ASP A 85 -28.46 20.88 10.31
CA ASP A 85 -29.85 21.19 10.02
C ASP A 85 -30.74 19.94 10.03
N LEU A 86 -30.30 18.86 9.38
CA LEU A 86 -31.01 17.57 9.39
C LEU A 86 -31.20 17.03 10.81
N VAL A 87 -30.19 17.12 11.67
CA VAL A 87 -30.28 16.73 13.07
C VAL A 87 -31.29 17.60 13.82
N SER A 88 -31.21 18.91 13.62
CA SER A 88 -32.08 19.88 14.30
C SER A 88 -33.54 19.74 13.88
N GLU A 89 -33.82 19.47 12.60
CA GLU A 89 -35.17 19.19 12.10
C GLU A 89 -35.74 17.91 12.73
N ALA A 90 -34.96 16.82 12.78
CA ALA A 90 -35.39 15.59 13.39
C ALA A 90 -35.69 15.74 14.90
N ILE A 91 -34.87 16.53 15.62
CA ILE A 91 -35.11 16.86 17.04
C ILE A 91 -36.39 17.67 17.20
N ALA A 92 -36.63 18.66 16.33
CA ALA A 92 -37.85 19.46 16.35
C ALA A 92 -39.11 18.63 16.12
N ASP A 93 -38.99 17.57 15.29
CA ASP A 93 -40.05 16.59 15.05
C ASP A 93 -40.23 15.57 16.20
N GLY A 94 -39.41 15.66 17.25
CA GLY A 94 -39.54 14.88 18.49
C GLY A 94 -38.62 13.66 18.59
N ALA A 95 -37.60 13.55 17.73
CA ALA A 95 -36.60 12.53 17.87
C ALA A 95 -35.63 12.79 19.04
N GLU A 96 -35.15 11.73 19.70
CA GLU A 96 -34.02 11.84 20.63
C GLU A 96 -32.75 12.23 19.86
N ALA A 97 -31.86 13.04 20.46
CA ALA A 97 -30.67 13.55 19.80
C ALA A 97 -29.78 12.47 19.18
N SER A 98 -29.59 11.33 19.86
CA SER A 98 -28.78 10.24 19.31
C SER A 98 -29.42 9.57 18.08
N GLU A 99 -30.74 9.44 18.08
CA GLU A 99 -31.48 8.92 16.93
C GLU A 99 -31.49 9.91 15.76
N ALA A 100 -31.66 11.21 16.06
CA ALA A 100 -31.58 12.27 15.06
C ALA A 100 -30.22 12.30 14.36
N VAL A 101 -29.11 12.25 15.12
CA VAL A 101 -27.74 12.17 14.58
C VAL A 101 -27.54 10.91 13.72
N ARG A 102 -28.05 9.76 14.16
CA ARG A 102 -27.95 8.52 13.38
C ARG A 102 -28.69 8.61 12.05
N GLN A 103 -29.90 9.18 12.05
CA GLN A 103 -30.71 9.38 10.84
C GLN A 103 -30.05 10.34 9.87
N ALA A 104 -29.57 11.49 10.35
CA ALA A 104 -28.86 12.49 9.54
C ALA A 104 -27.57 11.88 8.93
N GLY A 105 -26.80 11.15 9.75
CA GLY A 105 -25.60 10.47 9.28
C GLY A 105 -25.86 9.47 8.16
N GLU A 106 -26.93 8.65 8.26
CA GLU A 106 -27.28 7.72 7.19
C GLU A 106 -27.82 8.42 5.94
N GLN A 107 -28.56 9.54 6.08
CA GLN A 107 -29.02 10.32 4.95
C GLN A 107 -27.85 10.95 4.19
N CYS A 108 -26.91 11.60 4.88
CA CYS A 108 -25.71 12.16 4.26
C CYS A 108 -24.85 11.06 3.62
N ALA A 109 -24.64 9.91 4.31
CA ALA A 109 -23.89 8.79 3.78
C ALA A 109 -24.54 8.19 2.52
N ALA A 110 -25.87 8.15 2.44
CA ALA A 110 -26.60 7.69 1.26
C ALA A 110 -26.34 8.58 0.05
N ILE A 111 -26.24 9.90 0.24
CA ILE A 111 -25.94 10.86 -0.83
C ILE A 111 -24.53 10.55 -1.42
N PHE A 112 -23.52 10.42 -0.57
CA PHE A 112 -22.16 10.06 -1.00
C PHE A 112 -22.11 8.68 -1.67
N SER A 113 -22.83 7.69 -1.15
CA SER A 113 -22.87 6.34 -1.71
C SER A 113 -23.52 6.26 -3.10
N ALA A 114 -24.37 7.22 -3.44
CA ALA A 114 -25.06 7.30 -4.73
C ALA A 114 -24.23 8.01 -5.82
N MET A 115 -23.07 8.57 -5.48
CA MET A 115 -22.20 9.24 -6.45
C MET A 115 -21.43 8.22 -7.29
N ASP A 116 -21.17 8.56 -8.56
CA ASP A 116 -20.43 7.70 -9.49
C ASP A 116 -18.90 7.71 -9.26
N ASP A 117 -18.41 8.51 -8.33
CA ASP A 117 -17.01 8.67 -7.98
C ASP A 117 -16.64 7.76 -6.78
N ASP A 118 -15.66 6.86 -6.96
CA ASP A 118 -15.21 5.93 -5.93
C ASP A 118 -14.69 6.65 -4.67
N TYR A 119 -13.97 7.74 -4.84
CA TYR A 119 -13.46 8.57 -3.74
C TYR A 119 -14.61 9.17 -2.90
N MET A 120 -15.65 9.67 -3.58
CA MET A 120 -16.83 10.20 -2.88
C MET A 120 -17.64 9.08 -2.21
N ARG A 121 -17.70 7.87 -2.79
CA ARG A 121 -18.34 6.72 -2.13
C ARG A 121 -17.64 6.29 -0.84
N GLU A 122 -16.32 6.39 -0.79
CA GLU A 122 -15.55 6.11 0.44
C GLU A 122 -15.89 7.11 1.56
N ARG A 123 -16.24 8.37 1.25
CA ARG A 123 -16.66 9.39 2.21
C ARG A 123 -17.94 9.06 2.96
N ALA A 124 -18.77 8.18 2.43
CA ALA A 124 -19.94 7.68 3.16
C ALA A 124 -19.57 6.99 4.48
N ALA A 125 -18.43 6.30 4.52
CA ALA A 125 -17.92 5.68 5.75
C ALA A 125 -17.45 6.73 6.76
N ASP A 126 -16.83 7.82 6.29
CA ASP A 126 -16.35 8.91 7.13
C ASP A 126 -17.52 9.64 7.84
N VAL A 127 -18.59 9.93 7.10
CA VAL A 127 -19.81 10.53 7.69
C VAL A 127 -20.42 9.63 8.76
N ARG A 128 -20.47 8.32 8.53
CA ARG A 128 -20.95 7.35 9.54
C ARG A 128 -20.06 7.33 10.77
N ASP A 129 -18.73 7.44 10.61
CA ASP A 129 -17.79 7.48 11.74
C ASP A 129 -18.00 8.72 12.60
N VAL A 130 -18.19 9.90 11.97
CA VAL A 130 -18.51 11.16 12.66
C VAL A 130 -19.83 11.06 13.41
N ALA A 131 -20.90 10.60 12.77
CA ALA A 131 -22.21 10.41 13.39
C ALA A 131 -22.14 9.43 14.57
N ALA A 132 -21.45 8.28 14.40
CA ALA A 132 -21.26 7.30 15.47
C ALA A 132 -20.48 7.88 16.66
N ARG A 133 -19.51 8.75 16.43
CA ARG A 133 -18.76 9.45 17.49
C ARG A 133 -19.67 10.37 18.30
N ILE A 134 -20.48 11.20 17.63
CA ILE A 134 -21.43 12.09 18.30
C ILE A 134 -22.45 11.27 19.10
N CYS A 135 -22.99 10.18 18.53
CA CYS A 135 -23.90 9.27 19.23
C CYS A 135 -23.27 8.68 20.49
N ARG A 136 -22.02 8.24 20.46
CA ARG A 136 -21.31 7.71 21.64
C ARG A 136 -21.23 8.74 22.77
N ILE A 137 -20.92 9.98 22.43
CA ILE A 137 -20.86 11.08 23.40
C ILE A 137 -22.25 11.35 23.98
N LEU A 138 -23.30 11.41 23.16
CA LEU A 138 -24.68 11.59 23.58
C LEU A 138 -25.16 10.49 24.53
N ASN A 139 -24.72 9.25 24.29
CA ASN A 139 -25.07 8.09 25.11
C ASN A 139 -24.22 7.98 26.38
N GLY A 140 -23.19 8.84 26.53
CA GLY A 140 -22.26 8.75 27.67
C GLY A 140 -21.45 7.46 27.67
N GLU A 141 -21.18 6.89 26.48
CA GLU A 141 -20.38 5.68 26.33
C GLU A 141 -18.88 6.04 26.52
N ALA A 142 -18.24 5.39 27.47
CA ALA A 142 -16.81 5.54 27.67
C ALA A 142 -16.04 4.96 26.47
N GLU A 143 -14.99 5.62 26.04
CA GLU A 143 -14.05 5.04 25.06
C GLU A 143 -13.46 3.75 25.61
N GLN A 144 -13.53 2.69 24.80
CA GLN A 144 -12.95 1.40 25.20
C GLN A 144 -11.43 1.52 25.23
N THR A 145 -10.87 1.56 26.42
CA THR A 145 -9.42 1.58 26.61
C THR A 145 -8.89 0.16 26.57
N ILE A 146 -8.01 -0.14 25.62
CA ILE A 146 -7.30 -1.40 25.52
C ILE A 146 -6.08 -1.31 26.44
N THR A 147 -6.04 -2.15 27.49
CA THR A 147 -4.98 -2.14 28.51
C THR A 147 -4.20 -3.46 28.59
N GLU A 148 -4.59 -4.46 27.84
CA GLU A 148 -3.95 -5.78 27.81
C GLU A 148 -3.90 -6.33 26.37
N PRO A 149 -2.95 -7.23 26.06
CA PRO A 149 -2.85 -7.84 24.74
C PRO A 149 -4.12 -8.55 24.32
N CYS A 150 -4.69 -8.19 23.14
CA CYS A 150 -5.97 -8.68 22.67
C CYS A 150 -6.05 -8.82 21.15
N LEU A 151 -7.10 -9.52 20.70
CA LEU A 151 -7.56 -9.53 19.32
C LEU A 151 -8.67 -8.48 19.17
N ILE A 152 -8.52 -7.55 18.25
CA ILE A 152 -9.53 -6.52 17.99
C ILE A 152 -10.55 -7.06 17.01
N ALA A 153 -11.82 -6.92 17.34
CA ALA A 153 -12.94 -7.30 16.49
C ALA A 153 -13.88 -6.11 16.26
N ALA A 154 -14.26 -5.86 15.02
CA ALA A 154 -15.22 -4.83 14.63
C ALA A 154 -16.05 -5.28 13.42
N GLU A 155 -17.22 -4.69 13.18
CA GLU A 155 -17.90 -4.88 11.90
C GLU A 155 -17.03 -4.35 10.75
N GLU A 156 -16.52 -3.14 10.93
CA GLU A 156 -15.52 -2.48 10.10
C GLU A 156 -14.68 -1.57 11.00
N LEU A 157 -13.37 -1.47 10.76
CA LEU A 157 -12.49 -0.58 11.51
C LEU A 157 -12.42 0.78 10.82
N THR A 158 -12.81 1.81 11.56
CA THR A 158 -12.75 3.18 11.08
C THR A 158 -11.36 3.81 11.30
N PRO A 159 -10.99 4.86 10.53
CA PRO A 159 -9.75 5.61 10.75
C PRO A 159 -9.59 6.09 12.20
N SER A 160 -10.68 6.62 12.77
CA SER A 160 -10.71 7.10 14.16
C SER A 160 -10.35 6.04 15.18
N GLN A 161 -10.82 4.81 14.98
CA GLN A 161 -10.53 3.69 15.87
C GLN A 161 -9.07 3.25 15.75
N THR A 162 -8.53 3.24 14.52
CA THR A 162 -7.18 2.72 14.27
C THR A 162 -6.06 3.54 14.91
N VAL A 163 -6.26 4.86 15.06
CA VAL A 163 -5.29 5.76 15.74
C VAL A 163 -5.36 5.67 17.26
N GLN A 164 -6.49 5.22 17.80
CA GLN A 164 -6.68 5.13 19.26
C GLN A 164 -6.02 3.92 19.90
N PHE A 165 -5.69 2.88 19.11
CA PHE A 165 -5.16 1.65 19.67
C PHE A 165 -3.72 1.79 20.17
N PRO A 166 -3.44 1.38 21.44
CA PRO A 166 -2.07 1.14 21.87
C PRO A 166 -1.49 -0.03 21.07
N ARG A 167 -0.58 0.27 20.16
CA ARG A 167 -0.03 -0.70 19.18
C ARG A 167 0.59 -1.93 19.86
N GLU A 168 1.17 -1.75 21.05
CA GLU A 168 1.76 -2.81 21.84
C GLU A 168 0.76 -3.87 22.33
N PHE A 169 -0.54 -3.55 22.38
CA PHE A 169 -1.56 -4.51 22.84
C PHE A 169 -2.32 -5.21 21.71
N VAL A 170 -2.21 -4.70 20.48
CA VAL A 170 -2.87 -5.33 19.33
C VAL A 170 -2.11 -6.59 18.91
N ARG A 171 -2.74 -7.76 19.01
CA ARG A 171 -2.18 -9.05 18.62
C ARG A 171 -2.73 -9.56 17.29
N GLY A 172 -3.92 -9.14 16.89
CA GLY A 172 -4.55 -9.49 15.64
C GLY A 172 -5.85 -8.73 15.44
N MET A 173 -6.39 -8.75 14.23
CA MET A 173 -7.57 -8.01 13.84
C MET A 173 -8.59 -8.88 13.11
N LEU A 174 -9.87 -8.69 13.44
CA LEU A 174 -11.01 -9.44 12.95
C LEU A 174 -12.09 -8.47 12.48
N THR A 175 -12.57 -8.58 11.24
CA THR A 175 -13.67 -7.74 10.76
C THR A 175 -14.73 -8.54 10.02
N ALA A 176 -15.97 -8.04 10.05
CA ALA A 176 -17.05 -8.57 9.22
C ALA A 176 -16.96 -8.08 7.78
N ARG A 177 -16.43 -6.88 7.57
CA ARG A 177 -16.26 -6.23 6.26
C ARG A 177 -14.83 -5.71 6.11
N GLY A 178 -14.42 -5.48 4.87
CA GLY A 178 -13.14 -4.91 4.51
C GLY A 178 -12.35 -5.80 3.55
N ALA A 179 -11.55 -5.15 2.71
CA ALA A 179 -10.65 -5.76 1.75
C ALA A 179 -9.18 -5.57 2.17
N ALA A 180 -8.26 -6.11 1.40
CA ALA A 180 -6.82 -5.98 1.68
C ALA A 180 -6.33 -4.51 1.66
N ASN A 181 -6.99 -3.65 0.90
CA ASN A 181 -6.71 -2.20 0.82
C ASN A 181 -7.51 -1.36 1.82
N SER A 182 -8.34 -1.96 2.68
CA SER A 182 -9.05 -1.24 3.73
C SER A 182 -8.10 -0.71 4.82
N HIS A 183 -8.56 0.25 5.62
CA HIS A 183 -7.80 0.79 6.76
C HIS A 183 -7.30 -0.31 7.71
N MET A 184 -8.12 -1.33 8.00
CA MET A 184 -7.70 -2.49 8.78
C MET A 184 -6.55 -3.24 8.12
N GLY A 185 -6.62 -3.46 6.80
CA GLY A 185 -5.59 -4.18 6.06
C GLY A 185 -4.25 -3.43 6.05
N ILE A 186 -4.28 -2.11 5.87
CA ILE A 186 -3.10 -1.24 5.93
C ILE A 186 -2.49 -1.28 7.34
N LEU A 187 -3.31 -1.05 8.37
CA LEU A 187 -2.85 -1.03 9.76
C LEU A 187 -2.28 -2.38 10.18
N ALA A 188 -2.94 -3.50 9.86
CA ALA A 188 -2.47 -4.83 10.23
C ALA A 188 -1.10 -5.15 9.61
N ARG A 189 -0.88 -4.77 8.35
CA ARG A 189 0.43 -4.92 7.68
C ARG A 189 1.49 -4.02 8.30
N THR A 190 1.14 -2.78 8.62
CA THR A 190 2.06 -1.82 9.29
C THR A 190 2.47 -2.33 10.67
N LEU A 191 1.53 -2.88 11.45
CA LEU A 191 1.81 -3.46 12.76
C LEU A 191 2.45 -4.85 12.67
N GLY A 192 2.42 -5.49 11.51
CA GLY A 192 2.90 -6.87 11.32
C GLY A 192 2.11 -7.90 12.11
N VAL A 193 0.80 -7.66 12.31
CA VAL A 193 -0.11 -8.57 13.02
C VAL A 193 -1.05 -9.28 12.06
N PRO A 194 -1.51 -10.51 12.38
CA PRO A 194 -2.48 -11.22 11.55
C PRO A 194 -3.82 -10.49 11.52
N ALA A 195 -4.45 -10.53 10.35
CA ALA A 195 -5.78 -9.96 10.16
C ALA A 195 -6.62 -10.81 9.21
N VAL A 196 -7.89 -10.99 9.55
CA VAL A 196 -8.86 -11.73 8.76
C VAL A 196 -10.16 -10.94 8.69
N SER A 197 -10.71 -10.80 7.49
CA SER A 197 -11.98 -10.14 7.21
C SER A 197 -13.06 -11.16 6.84
N GLN A 198 -14.29 -10.69 6.63
CA GLN A 198 -15.47 -11.51 6.27
C GLN A 198 -15.78 -12.60 7.30
N LEU A 199 -15.49 -12.31 8.58
CA LEU A 199 -15.85 -13.17 9.70
C LEU A 199 -17.22 -12.80 10.28
N PRO A 200 -17.95 -13.74 10.92
CA PRO A 200 -19.18 -13.43 11.62
C PRO A 200 -18.89 -12.71 12.95
N VAL A 201 -18.52 -11.45 12.87
CA VAL A 201 -18.16 -10.62 14.03
C VAL A 201 -19.41 -10.00 14.64
N SER A 202 -19.56 -10.12 15.95
CA SER A 202 -20.65 -9.51 16.74
C SER A 202 -20.20 -9.20 18.16
N ALA A 203 -20.99 -8.41 18.89
CA ALA A 203 -20.74 -8.08 20.30
C ALA A 203 -20.61 -9.32 21.21
N GLU A 204 -21.20 -10.45 20.82
CA GLU A 204 -21.12 -11.72 21.57
C GLU A 204 -19.71 -12.32 21.62
N LEU A 205 -18.81 -11.85 20.74
CA LEU A 205 -17.41 -12.28 20.74
C LEU A 205 -16.58 -11.59 21.82
N HIS A 206 -17.07 -10.48 22.38
CA HIS A 206 -16.32 -9.72 23.40
C HIS A 206 -15.98 -10.58 24.63
N GLY A 207 -14.72 -10.57 25.02
CA GLY A 207 -14.19 -11.32 26.16
C GLY A 207 -13.93 -12.82 25.89
N ARG A 208 -14.37 -13.37 24.75
CA ARG A 208 -14.08 -14.76 24.38
C ARG A 208 -12.60 -14.92 24.01
N THR A 209 -12.06 -16.08 24.30
CA THR A 209 -10.70 -16.43 23.86
C THR A 209 -10.74 -16.99 22.44
N ALA A 210 -9.79 -16.60 21.60
CA ALA A 210 -9.68 -17.10 20.25
C ALA A 210 -8.23 -17.29 19.78
N VAL A 211 -8.09 -18.14 18.77
CA VAL A 211 -6.87 -18.29 17.95
C VAL A 211 -7.18 -17.82 16.54
N LEU A 212 -6.33 -16.94 16.03
CA LEU A 212 -6.39 -16.39 14.68
C LEU A 212 -5.23 -16.92 13.85
N ASP A 213 -5.56 -17.53 12.70
CA ASP A 213 -4.61 -17.92 11.66
C ASP A 213 -4.83 -17.04 10.43
N GLY A 214 -3.97 -16.05 10.26
CA GLY A 214 -3.99 -15.12 9.13
C GLY A 214 -3.43 -15.70 7.83
N PHE A 215 -2.87 -16.93 7.83
CA PHE A 215 -2.48 -17.62 6.60
C PHE A 215 -3.66 -18.32 5.94
N SER A 216 -4.43 -19.06 6.75
CA SER A 216 -5.62 -19.79 6.27
C SER A 216 -6.90 -18.95 6.31
N GLY A 217 -6.89 -17.78 6.97
CA GLY A 217 -8.09 -16.99 7.21
C GLY A 217 -9.02 -17.60 8.26
N THR A 218 -8.51 -18.36 9.22
CA THR A 218 -9.31 -19.13 10.16
C THR A 218 -9.30 -18.48 11.55
N LEU A 219 -10.50 -18.37 12.15
CA LEU A 219 -10.74 -17.99 13.53
C LEU A 219 -11.28 -19.18 14.31
N THR A 220 -10.58 -19.61 15.36
CA THR A 220 -11.04 -20.64 16.28
C THR A 220 -11.47 -19.99 17.59
N LEU A 221 -12.77 -20.04 17.91
CA LEU A 221 -13.36 -19.50 19.13
C LEU A 221 -13.41 -20.57 20.22
N ASP A 222 -13.14 -20.17 21.47
CA ASP A 222 -13.08 -21.03 22.66
C ASP A 222 -12.27 -22.30 22.39
N PRO A 223 -10.99 -22.15 21.98
CA PRO A 223 -10.10 -23.27 21.70
C PRO A 223 -9.86 -24.08 22.97
N ASP A 224 -9.67 -25.38 22.81
CA ASP A 224 -9.22 -26.24 23.89
C ASP A 224 -7.73 -26.03 24.23
N GLU A 225 -7.27 -26.64 25.31
CA GLU A 225 -5.88 -26.49 25.76
C GLU A 225 -4.86 -26.96 24.71
N GLN A 226 -5.19 -27.99 23.95
CA GLN A 226 -4.31 -28.49 22.89
C GLN A 226 -4.17 -27.48 21.76
N THR A 227 -5.29 -26.93 21.27
CA THR A 227 -5.31 -25.91 20.21
C THR A 227 -4.56 -24.64 20.66
N LEU A 228 -4.72 -24.23 21.92
CA LEU A 228 -3.97 -23.08 22.48
C LEU A 228 -2.47 -23.37 22.55
N ALA A 229 -2.06 -24.57 22.95
CA ALA A 229 -0.65 -24.95 23.01
C ALA A 229 -0.03 -24.99 21.61
N GLU A 230 -0.73 -25.53 20.61
CA GLU A 230 -0.30 -25.55 19.20
C GLU A 230 -0.16 -24.10 18.64
N ALA A 231 -1.15 -23.24 18.92
CA ALA A 231 -1.08 -21.84 18.53
C ALA A 231 0.10 -21.09 19.18
N ALA A 232 0.31 -21.30 20.48
CA ALA A 232 1.43 -20.72 21.21
C ALA A 232 2.78 -21.16 20.63
N ALA A 233 2.92 -22.44 20.27
CA ALA A 233 4.13 -22.96 19.61
C ALA A 233 4.36 -22.31 18.25
N LYS A 234 3.32 -22.14 17.42
CA LYS A 234 3.41 -21.46 16.12
C LYS A 234 3.78 -19.99 16.27
N ILE A 235 3.19 -19.27 17.23
CA ILE A 235 3.51 -17.86 17.54
C ILE A 235 4.97 -17.74 17.98
N ALA A 236 5.42 -18.60 18.89
CA ALA A 236 6.81 -18.59 19.37
C ALA A 236 7.80 -18.89 18.23
N ALA A 237 7.50 -19.87 17.36
CA ALA A 237 8.32 -20.17 16.20
C ALA A 237 8.39 -18.99 15.23
N GLN A 238 7.28 -18.31 14.96
CA GLN A 238 7.23 -17.13 14.10
C GLN A 238 8.03 -15.96 14.69
N GLN A 239 7.95 -15.74 16.01
CA GLN A 239 8.73 -14.72 16.68
C GLN A 239 10.23 -15.03 16.64
N ALA A 240 10.61 -16.28 16.91
CA ALA A 240 12.00 -16.72 16.81
C ALA A 240 12.56 -16.55 15.39
N GLN A 241 11.78 -16.89 14.37
CA GLN A 241 12.16 -16.67 12.98
C GLN A 241 12.34 -15.19 12.66
N ARG A 242 11.40 -14.33 13.10
CA ARG A 242 11.53 -12.87 12.91
C ARG A 242 12.79 -12.31 13.56
N GLU A 243 13.12 -12.78 14.76
CA GLU A 243 14.33 -12.33 15.46
C GLU A 243 15.61 -12.84 14.76
N ALA A 244 15.61 -14.08 14.29
CA ALA A 244 16.72 -14.61 13.50
C ALA A 244 16.93 -13.82 12.20
N LEU A 245 15.83 -13.46 11.51
CA LEU A 245 15.87 -12.64 10.32
C LEU A 245 16.41 -11.23 10.60
N ARG A 246 16.03 -10.61 11.71
CA ARG A 246 16.55 -9.28 12.12
C ARG A 246 18.07 -9.26 12.23
N GLN A 247 18.70 -10.35 12.64
CA GLN A 247 20.16 -10.45 12.70
C GLN A 247 20.82 -10.37 11.32
N LEU A 248 20.05 -10.59 10.25
CA LEU A 248 20.53 -10.50 8.88
C LEU A 248 20.42 -9.09 8.25
N ILE A 249 19.91 -8.08 8.95
CA ILE A 249 19.68 -6.72 8.39
C ILE A 249 20.94 -6.16 7.73
N SER A 250 22.10 -6.28 8.39
CA SER A 250 23.39 -5.81 7.87
C SER A 250 24.26 -6.91 7.24
N ALA A 251 23.74 -8.12 7.14
CA ALA A 251 24.49 -9.20 6.55
C ALA A 251 24.52 -9.08 5.00
N PRO A 252 25.64 -9.40 4.33
CA PRO A 252 25.70 -9.36 2.88
C PRO A 252 24.82 -10.45 2.25
N SER A 253 24.24 -10.14 1.09
CA SER A 253 23.43 -11.07 0.28
C SER A 253 24.35 -11.93 -0.61
N VAL A 254 25.01 -12.92 -0.01
CA VAL A 254 26.04 -13.75 -0.63
C VAL A 254 25.75 -15.23 -0.36
N THR A 255 25.86 -16.08 -1.38
CA THR A 255 25.76 -17.54 -1.24
C THR A 255 26.94 -18.14 -0.46
N ARG A 256 26.86 -19.39 -0.06
CA ARG A 256 27.93 -20.08 0.67
C ARG A 256 29.24 -20.18 -0.10
N ASP A 257 29.17 -20.21 -1.42
CA ASP A 257 30.31 -20.28 -2.35
C ASP A 257 30.73 -18.90 -2.88
N GLY A 258 30.19 -17.82 -2.32
CA GLY A 258 30.68 -16.46 -2.54
C GLY A 258 30.04 -15.68 -3.69
N HIS A 259 28.96 -16.21 -4.31
CA HIS A 259 28.23 -15.46 -5.33
C HIS A 259 27.39 -14.36 -4.67
N SER A 260 27.58 -13.12 -5.09
CA SER A 260 26.90 -11.95 -4.54
C SER A 260 25.73 -11.52 -5.43
N VAL A 261 24.61 -11.15 -4.84
CA VAL A 261 23.46 -10.55 -5.52
C VAL A 261 22.95 -9.38 -4.69
N ARG A 262 22.51 -8.31 -5.33
CA ARG A 262 21.93 -7.14 -4.64
C ARG A 262 20.46 -7.39 -4.30
N LEU A 263 20.07 -7.09 -3.06
CA LEU A 263 18.68 -7.13 -2.63
C LEU A 263 18.17 -5.70 -2.46
N TYR A 264 17.34 -5.30 -3.40
CA TYR A 264 16.72 -3.98 -3.43
C TYR A 264 15.23 -4.05 -3.05
N ALA A 265 14.70 -2.90 -2.64
CA ALA A 265 13.30 -2.79 -2.27
C ALA A 265 12.45 -2.20 -3.40
N ASN A 266 11.21 -2.69 -3.51
CA ASN A 266 10.14 -2.04 -4.27
C ASN A 266 9.32 -1.18 -3.30
N ILE A 267 9.16 0.10 -3.60
CA ILE A 267 8.39 1.04 -2.79
C ILE A 267 7.44 1.90 -3.65
N ALA A 268 6.40 2.41 -3.02
CA ALA A 268 5.42 3.29 -3.65
C ALA A 268 5.72 4.78 -3.38
N GLY A 269 6.39 5.10 -2.29
CA GLY A 269 6.68 6.48 -1.91
C GLY A 269 7.37 6.63 -0.56
N THR A 270 7.27 7.83 0.01
CA THR A 270 7.88 8.20 1.29
C THR A 270 7.31 7.44 2.47
N ASP A 271 6.06 6.99 2.36
CA ASP A 271 5.34 6.28 3.43
C ASP A 271 5.95 4.89 3.70
N ASP A 272 6.66 4.32 2.72
CA ASP A 272 7.37 3.04 2.85
C ASP A 272 8.74 3.17 3.54
N LEU A 273 9.24 4.39 3.79
CA LEU A 273 10.57 4.62 4.35
C LEU A 273 10.82 3.96 5.73
N PRO A 274 9.86 3.92 6.67
CA PRO A 274 10.04 3.20 7.92
C PRO A 274 10.32 1.71 7.69
N LEU A 275 9.51 1.04 6.86
CA LEU A 275 9.69 -0.37 6.50
C LEU A 275 10.99 -0.61 5.73
N LEU A 276 11.34 0.30 4.83
CA LEU A 276 12.58 0.25 4.06
C LEU A 276 13.81 0.26 4.97
N ARG A 277 13.85 1.14 5.98
CA ARG A 277 14.95 1.23 6.95
C ARG A 277 15.12 -0.05 7.76
N GLU A 278 14.02 -0.70 8.13
CA GLU A 278 14.03 -1.94 8.90
C GLU A 278 14.32 -3.20 8.06
N SER A 279 14.14 -3.11 6.75
CA SER A 279 14.31 -4.25 5.84
C SER A 279 15.77 -4.66 5.61
N GLY A 280 16.71 -3.75 5.81
CA GLY A 280 18.11 -3.97 5.42
C GLY A 280 18.32 -4.02 3.91
N ALA A 281 17.45 -3.40 3.11
CA ALA A 281 17.60 -3.31 1.67
C ALA A 281 18.89 -2.58 1.28
N GLU A 282 19.56 -3.06 0.23
CA GLU A 282 20.84 -2.51 -0.25
C GLU A 282 20.63 -1.35 -1.22
N GLY A 283 19.39 -1.11 -1.65
CA GLY A 283 18.96 -0.05 -2.54
C GLY A 283 17.44 -0.07 -2.72
N VAL A 284 16.95 0.82 -3.57
CA VAL A 284 15.57 0.82 -4.09
C VAL A 284 15.64 0.48 -5.57
N GLY A 285 15.20 -0.72 -5.96
CA GLY A 285 15.22 -1.16 -7.35
C GLY A 285 13.98 -0.77 -8.13
N LEU A 286 12.92 -0.35 -7.40
CA LEU A 286 11.70 0.17 -8.02
C LEU A 286 11.01 1.17 -7.08
N LEU A 287 11.14 2.45 -7.37
CA LEU A 287 10.23 3.47 -6.85
C LEU A 287 9.11 3.68 -7.89
N ARG A 288 7.90 3.31 -7.50
CA ARG A 288 6.70 3.39 -8.36
C ARG A 288 6.12 4.80 -8.35
N SER A 289 6.52 5.61 -9.32
CA SER A 289 6.14 7.03 -9.36
C SER A 289 4.64 7.28 -9.60
N GLU A 290 3.90 6.31 -10.13
CA GLU A 290 2.47 6.44 -10.39
C GLU A 290 1.65 6.76 -9.13
N PHE A 291 2.08 6.30 -7.96
CA PHE A 291 1.40 6.61 -6.70
C PHE A 291 1.40 8.10 -6.34
N LEU A 292 2.32 8.89 -6.89
CA LEU A 292 2.33 10.34 -6.71
C LEU A 292 1.25 11.05 -7.54
N TYR A 293 0.64 10.35 -8.47
CA TYR A 293 -0.42 10.86 -9.34
C TYR A 293 -1.81 10.32 -8.95
N LEU A 294 -1.87 9.20 -8.23
CA LEU A 294 -3.14 8.61 -7.79
C LEU A 294 -3.75 9.40 -6.62
N GLY A 295 -5.09 9.41 -6.54
CA GLY A 295 -5.81 10.07 -5.45
C GLY A 295 -5.77 11.61 -5.47
N ARG A 296 -5.44 12.20 -6.61
CA ARG A 296 -5.38 13.67 -6.82
C ARG A 296 -6.44 14.12 -7.81
N SER A 297 -6.74 15.41 -7.81
CA SER A 297 -7.62 16.07 -8.77
C SER A 297 -6.86 16.82 -9.88
N THR A 298 -5.54 17.00 -9.73
CA THR A 298 -4.65 17.70 -10.67
C THR A 298 -3.31 17.01 -10.78
N TYR A 299 -2.57 17.27 -11.87
CA TYR A 299 -1.20 16.82 -12.00
C TYR A 299 -0.33 17.35 -10.87
N PRO A 300 0.57 16.52 -10.30
CA PRO A 300 1.57 17.00 -9.37
C PRO A 300 2.51 18.02 -10.05
N THR A 301 2.92 19.02 -9.32
CA THR A 301 3.92 19.98 -9.76
C THR A 301 5.32 19.35 -9.76
N GLU A 302 6.27 19.99 -10.47
CA GLU A 302 7.68 19.57 -10.45
C GLU A 302 8.25 19.55 -9.04
N ASP A 303 7.92 20.57 -8.22
CA ASP A 303 8.42 20.65 -6.84
C ASP A 303 7.86 19.57 -5.92
N GLU A 304 6.59 19.21 -6.06
CA GLU A 304 5.99 18.11 -5.29
C GLU A 304 6.67 16.77 -5.63
N LEU A 305 6.88 16.50 -6.92
CA LEU A 305 7.60 15.31 -7.38
C LEU A 305 9.04 15.31 -6.89
N PHE A 306 9.73 16.44 -7.04
CA PHE A 306 11.12 16.62 -6.62
C PHE A 306 11.29 16.37 -5.12
N GLU A 307 10.48 16.98 -4.25
CA GLU A 307 10.59 16.79 -2.80
C GLU A 307 10.34 15.33 -2.39
N SER A 308 9.40 14.65 -3.04
CA SER A 308 9.16 13.23 -2.81
C SER A 308 10.37 12.37 -3.20
N TYR A 309 10.90 12.54 -4.41
CA TYR A 309 12.07 11.79 -4.89
C TYR A 309 13.31 12.09 -4.06
N LYS A 310 13.58 13.35 -3.76
CA LYS A 310 14.70 13.79 -2.91
C LYS A 310 14.64 13.16 -1.52
N THR A 311 13.45 13.11 -0.90
CA THR A 311 13.25 12.51 0.42
C THR A 311 13.64 11.03 0.42
N VAL A 312 13.22 10.28 -0.61
CA VAL A 312 13.60 8.87 -0.77
C VAL A 312 15.11 8.73 -1.00
N VAL A 313 15.67 9.52 -1.93
CA VAL A 313 17.10 9.46 -2.27
C VAL A 313 17.98 9.76 -1.06
N GLN A 314 17.65 10.78 -0.28
CA GLN A 314 18.37 11.13 0.96
C GLN A 314 18.25 10.05 2.02
N ALA A 315 17.07 9.42 2.17
CA ALA A 315 16.85 8.35 3.13
C ALA A 315 17.72 7.11 2.85
N MET A 316 18.16 6.93 1.61
CA MET A 316 19.00 5.80 1.20
C MET A 316 20.51 5.99 1.46
N ASP A 317 20.93 7.17 1.91
CA ASP A 317 22.31 7.44 2.34
C ASP A 317 23.37 6.97 1.31
N GLY A 318 23.24 7.42 0.06
CA GLY A 318 24.12 7.10 -1.06
C GLY A 318 23.89 5.76 -1.74
N ARG A 319 23.00 4.90 -1.22
CA ARG A 319 22.56 3.69 -1.90
C ARG A 319 21.69 4.07 -3.10
N GLU A 320 21.69 3.21 -4.11
CA GLU A 320 20.97 3.47 -5.36
C GLU A 320 19.45 3.49 -5.18
N VAL A 321 18.81 4.44 -5.87
CA VAL A 321 17.35 4.55 -5.98
C VAL A 321 16.95 4.58 -7.44
N ILE A 322 16.33 3.52 -7.93
CA ILE A 322 15.81 3.44 -9.30
C ILE A 322 14.38 3.97 -9.31
N ILE A 323 14.18 5.08 -9.99
CA ILE A 323 12.88 5.74 -10.15
C ILE A 323 12.29 5.34 -11.50
N ARG A 324 11.18 4.62 -11.48
CA ARG A 324 10.44 4.32 -12.70
C ARG A 324 9.64 5.55 -13.13
N THR A 325 9.77 5.95 -14.39
CA THR A 325 8.90 7.00 -14.94
C THR A 325 7.45 6.51 -14.97
N LEU A 326 6.52 7.44 -15.16
CA LEU A 326 5.08 7.22 -15.04
C LEU A 326 4.60 5.97 -15.79
N ASP A 327 3.91 5.08 -15.07
CA ASP A 327 3.25 3.89 -15.60
C ASP A 327 1.75 3.90 -15.26
N ILE A 328 1.03 4.84 -15.85
CA ILE A 328 -0.43 4.96 -15.81
C ILE A 328 -0.97 4.63 -17.19
N GLY A 329 -2.12 3.98 -17.21
CA GLY A 329 -2.91 3.64 -18.39
C GLY A 329 -4.40 3.70 -18.08
N ALA A 330 -5.25 3.42 -19.05
CA ALA A 330 -6.71 3.42 -18.88
C ALA A 330 -7.23 2.35 -17.91
N ASP A 331 -6.37 1.41 -17.50
CA ASP A 331 -6.61 0.43 -16.43
C ASP A 331 -6.62 1.04 -15.02
N LYS A 332 -5.98 2.20 -14.86
CA LYS A 332 -6.00 3.00 -13.65
C LYS A 332 -6.79 4.28 -13.94
N GLN A 333 -8.06 4.28 -13.58
CA GLN A 333 -8.93 5.44 -13.82
C GLN A 333 -8.47 6.63 -12.98
N VAL A 334 -7.83 7.58 -13.63
CA VAL A 334 -7.40 8.86 -13.05
C VAL A 334 -8.13 9.95 -13.81
N GLY A 335 -9.25 10.44 -13.25
CA GLY A 335 -10.20 11.30 -13.97
C GLY A 335 -9.55 12.53 -14.63
N TYR A 336 -8.61 13.19 -13.96
CA TYR A 336 -7.95 14.39 -14.50
C TYR A 336 -6.93 14.10 -15.64
N PHE A 337 -6.64 12.83 -15.93
CA PHE A 337 -5.84 12.47 -17.10
C PHE A 337 -6.64 12.57 -18.40
N ASP A 338 -7.97 12.62 -18.33
CA ASP A 338 -8.86 12.71 -19.48
C ASP A 338 -8.47 11.71 -20.59
N MET A 339 -8.34 10.44 -20.21
CA MET A 339 -8.02 9.36 -21.13
C MET A 339 -9.31 8.70 -21.61
N PRO A 340 -9.49 8.55 -22.92
CA PRO A 340 -10.65 7.84 -23.43
C PRO A 340 -10.63 6.37 -22.97
N PRO A 341 -11.80 5.76 -22.75
CA PRO A 341 -11.86 4.33 -22.45
C PRO A 341 -11.32 3.53 -23.64
N GLU A 342 -10.59 2.47 -23.34
CA GLU A 342 -9.99 1.57 -24.32
C GLU A 342 -10.51 0.14 -24.10
N ASP A 343 -10.73 -0.60 -25.19
CA ASP A 343 -11.20 -1.99 -25.12
C ASP A 343 -10.15 -2.92 -24.48
N ASN A 344 -8.87 -2.59 -24.63
CA ASN A 344 -7.73 -3.35 -24.09
C ASN A 344 -6.72 -2.42 -23.42
N PRO A 345 -7.02 -1.87 -22.23
CA PRO A 345 -6.17 -0.84 -21.58
C PRO A 345 -4.72 -1.25 -21.37
N ALA A 346 -4.48 -2.53 -21.06
CA ALA A 346 -3.13 -3.04 -20.87
C ALA A 346 -2.27 -3.00 -22.16
N LEU A 347 -2.90 -3.00 -23.33
CA LEU A 347 -2.25 -2.90 -24.65
C LEU A 347 -2.33 -1.49 -25.25
N GLY A 348 -2.97 -0.56 -24.57
CA GLY A 348 -3.32 0.77 -25.05
C GLY A 348 -2.28 1.84 -24.76
N LEU A 349 -2.78 3.08 -24.58
CA LEU A 349 -2.00 4.28 -24.30
C LEU A 349 -1.61 4.32 -22.80
N ARG A 350 -0.48 3.73 -22.48
CA ARG A 350 0.07 3.70 -21.11
C ARG A 350 1.56 3.96 -21.09
N ALA A 351 2.09 4.25 -19.89
CA ALA A 351 3.51 4.35 -19.61
C ALA A 351 4.24 5.31 -20.56
N ILE A 352 5.36 4.90 -21.18
CA ILE A 352 6.12 5.77 -22.11
C ILE A 352 5.31 6.24 -23.31
N ARG A 353 4.31 5.46 -23.76
CA ARG A 353 3.45 5.88 -24.88
C ARG A 353 2.65 7.13 -24.48
N LEU A 354 2.09 7.12 -23.27
CA LEU A 354 1.42 8.28 -22.69
C LEU A 354 2.39 9.44 -22.51
N CYS A 355 3.55 9.18 -21.90
CA CYS A 355 4.58 10.20 -21.65
C CYS A 355 5.02 10.90 -22.93
N LEU A 356 5.31 10.15 -23.99
CA LEU A 356 5.74 10.69 -25.29
C LEU A 356 4.64 11.46 -26.05
N THR A 357 3.35 11.22 -25.71
CA THR A 357 2.22 11.99 -26.27
C THR A 357 1.88 13.23 -25.44
N ARG A 358 2.41 13.31 -24.19
CA ARG A 358 2.20 14.45 -23.27
C ARG A 358 3.55 15.01 -22.80
N PRO A 359 4.29 15.70 -23.68
CA PRO A 359 5.67 16.09 -23.42
C PRO A 359 5.84 16.98 -22.18
N ILE A 360 4.89 17.88 -21.88
CA ILE A 360 4.95 18.73 -20.69
C ILE A 360 4.88 17.89 -19.41
N LEU A 361 3.95 16.95 -19.33
CA LEU A 361 3.83 16.03 -18.18
C LEU A 361 5.12 15.24 -17.98
N PHE A 362 5.68 14.71 -19.07
CA PHE A 362 6.89 13.91 -19.01
C PHE A 362 8.11 14.75 -18.63
N GLN A 363 8.26 15.93 -19.21
CA GLN A 363 9.34 16.87 -18.88
C GLN A 363 9.31 17.28 -17.41
N THR A 364 8.14 17.61 -16.86
CA THR A 364 7.95 17.90 -15.43
C THR A 364 8.49 16.78 -14.55
N GLN A 365 8.17 15.52 -14.88
CA GLN A 365 8.69 14.38 -14.14
C GLN A 365 10.19 14.21 -14.29
N LEU A 366 10.73 14.30 -15.49
CA LEU A 366 12.17 14.15 -15.74
C LEU A 366 12.99 15.24 -15.05
N CYS A 367 12.55 16.51 -15.10
CA CYS A 367 13.18 17.60 -14.36
C CYS A 367 13.21 17.31 -12.85
N ALA A 368 12.11 16.85 -12.27
CA ALA A 368 12.04 16.50 -10.85
C ALA A 368 13.03 15.37 -10.48
N ILE A 369 13.12 14.31 -11.30
CA ILE A 369 14.06 13.19 -11.07
C ILE A 369 15.52 13.68 -11.20
N LEU A 370 15.83 14.45 -12.23
CA LEU A 370 17.17 15.03 -12.44
C LEU A 370 17.58 15.91 -11.26
N ARG A 371 16.70 16.80 -10.77
CA ARG A 371 16.96 17.61 -9.56
C ARG A 371 17.26 16.73 -8.35
N ALA A 372 16.52 15.63 -8.18
CA ALA A 372 16.72 14.69 -7.07
C ALA A 372 18.07 13.96 -7.14
N SER A 373 18.64 13.73 -8.35
CA SER A 373 19.94 13.06 -8.52
C SER A 373 21.11 13.80 -7.89
N ARG A 374 20.96 15.10 -7.60
CA ARG A 374 21.97 15.88 -6.87
C ARG A 374 22.16 15.38 -5.43
N TYR A 375 21.19 14.68 -4.87
CA TYR A 375 21.15 14.33 -3.45
C TYR A 375 21.55 12.87 -3.17
N GLY A 376 21.86 12.09 -4.21
CA GLY A 376 22.34 10.72 -4.08
C GLY A 376 22.40 9.97 -5.41
N ASN A 377 22.48 8.66 -5.34
CA ASN A 377 22.64 7.79 -6.51
C ASN A 377 21.27 7.45 -7.11
N VAL A 378 20.99 7.93 -8.31
CA VAL A 378 19.68 7.78 -8.97
C VAL A 378 19.81 7.01 -10.28
N GLY A 379 18.93 6.02 -10.46
CA GLY A 379 18.64 5.38 -11.74
C GLY A 379 17.28 5.86 -12.28
N ILE A 380 17.21 6.17 -13.56
CA ILE A 380 15.95 6.48 -14.27
C ILE A 380 15.56 5.26 -15.08
N MET A 381 14.38 4.71 -14.85
CA MET A 381 13.91 3.51 -15.52
C MET A 381 12.67 3.78 -16.37
N PHE A 382 12.72 3.44 -17.65
CA PHE A 382 11.62 3.60 -18.59
C PHE A 382 10.80 2.29 -18.71
N PRO A 383 9.51 2.28 -18.35
CA PRO A 383 8.62 1.11 -18.50
C PRO A 383 8.10 0.95 -19.93
N MET A 384 7.62 -0.23 -20.28
CA MET A 384 6.88 -0.54 -21.52
C MET A 384 7.62 -0.24 -22.84
N VAL A 385 8.94 -0.20 -22.83
CA VAL A 385 9.77 -0.04 -24.02
C VAL A 385 9.65 -1.26 -24.93
N THR A 386 9.61 -1.07 -26.25
CA THR A 386 9.53 -2.14 -27.23
C THR A 386 10.74 -2.24 -28.16
N GLY A 387 11.56 -1.18 -28.25
CA GLY A 387 12.74 -1.20 -29.08
C GLY A 387 13.56 0.10 -29.04
N PRO A 388 14.69 0.16 -29.79
CA PRO A 388 15.63 1.28 -29.78
C PRO A 388 15.02 2.62 -30.17
N ASP A 389 14.10 2.66 -31.12
CA ASP A 389 13.49 3.92 -31.59
C ASP A 389 12.74 4.64 -30.44
N GLU A 390 12.02 3.88 -29.61
CA GLU A 390 11.38 4.44 -28.42
C GLU A 390 12.42 4.93 -27.42
N LEU A 391 13.48 4.14 -27.19
CA LEU A 391 14.56 4.50 -26.29
C LEU A 391 15.26 5.80 -26.73
N HIS A 392 15.52 5.98 -28.02
CA HIS A 392 16.10 7.22 -28.57
C HIS A 392 15.21 8.44 -28.28
N ARG A 393 13.89 8.31 -28.45
CA ARG A 393 12.92 9.38 -28.13
C ARG A 393 12.90 9.71 -26.64
N LEU A 394 13.03 8.68 -25.77
CA LEU A 394 13.08 8.86 -24.32
C LEU A 394 14.39 9.56 -23.89
N LYS A 395 15.53 9.18 -24.48
CA LYS A 395 16.81 9.84 -24.24
C LYS A 395 16.80 11.30 -24.73
N GLN A 396 16.13 11.58 -25.86
CA GLN A 396 15.96 12.95 -26.31
C GLN A 396 15.13 13.78 -25.32
N ALA A 397 14.00 13.24 -24.83
CA ALA A 397 13.21 13.93 -23.81
C ALA A 397 13.99 14.18 -22.52
N LEU A 398 14.90 13.27 -22.16
CA LEU A 398 15.78 13.43 -21.00
C LEU A 398 16.82 14.56 -21.24
N ALA A 399 17.43 14.61 -22.42
CA ALA A 399 18.34 15.70 -22.81
C ALA A 399 17.61 17.06 -22.85
N ASP A 400 16.38 17.10 -23.37
CA ASP A 400 15.56 18.31 -23.37
C ASP A 400 15.27 18.80 -21.93
N ALA A 401 15.05 17.86 -20.98
CA ALA A 401 14.87 18.20 -19.57
C ALA A 401 16.16 18.72 -18.90
N GLU A 402 17.33 18.17 -19.25
CA GLU A 402 18.63 18.71 -18.83
C GLU A 402 18.83 20.14 -19.31
N ASP A 403 18.56 20.41 -20.59
CA ASP A 403 18.66 21.74 -21.19
C ASP A 403 17.76 22.76 -20.47
N VAL A 404 16.54 22.36 -20.11
CA VAL A 404 15.61 23.23 -19.35
C VAL A 404 16.19 23.55 -17.98
N LEU A 405 16.68 22.56 -17.23
CA LEU A 405 17.28 22.79 -15.91
C LEU A 405 18.51 23.69 -16.00
N ILE A 406 19.39 23.48 -16.97
CA ILE A 406 20.56 24.31 -17.21
C ILE A 406 20.13 25.76 -17.51
N ALA A 407 19.12 25.96 -18.36
CA ALA A 407 18.60 27.29 -18.69
C ALA A 407 17.99 28.01 -17.49
N CYS A 408 17.39 27.27 -16.57
CA CYS A 408 16.85 27.78 -15.29
C CYS A 408 17.93 27.99 -14.22
N GLY A 409 19.19 27.59 -14.46
CA GLY A 409 20.27 27.67 -13.47
C GLY A 409 20.20 26.60 -12.38
N GLU A 410 19.35 25.60 -12.57
CA GLU A 410 19.24 24.44 -11.67
C GLU A 410 20.39 23.45 -11.90
N ARG A 411 20.70 22.67 -10.85
CA ARG A 411 21.78 21.68 -10.89
C ARG A 411 21.25 20.29 -10.67
N PHE A 412 21.79 19.34 -11.40
CA PHE A 412 21.55 17.90 -11.18
C PHE A 412 22.87 17.14 -11.01
N GLY A 413 22.81 15.92 -10.48
CA GLY A 413 23.93 15.02 -10.28
C GLY A 413 24.05 13.97 -11.39
N PRO A 414 25.03 13.07 -11.30
CA PRO A 414 25.12 11.92 -12.19
C PRO A 414 23.91 10.98 -11.95
N TYR A 415 23.48 10.31 -13.00
CA TYR A 415 22.39 9.34 -12.96
C TYR A 415 22.67 8.20 -13.95
N ARG A 416 21.99 7.09 -13.75
CA ARG A 416 22.00 5.94 -14.66
C ARG A 416 20.69 5.87 -15.42
N VAL A 417 20.73 5.35 -16.65
CA VAL A 417 19.53 5.13 -17.46
C VAL A 417 19.30 3.65 -17.66
N GLY A 418 18.09 3.19 -17.43
CA GLY A 418 17.70 1.80 -17.63
C GLY A 418 16.32 1.64 -18.27
N VAL A 419 16.07 0.43 -18.70
CA VAL A 419 14.80 0.02 -19.32
C VAL A 419 14.19 -1.13 -18.53
N MET A 420 12.87 -1.07 -18.34
CA MET A 420 12.12 -2.21 -17.86
C MET A 420 11.85 -3.17 -19.02
N ILE A 421 12.37 -4.38 -18.91
CA ILE A 421 12.11 -5.46 -19.88
C ILE A 421 10.85 -6.20 -19.44
N GLU A 422 9.74 -5.82 -20.03
CA GLU A 422 8.42 -6.33 -19.66
C GLU A 422 7.48 -6.56 -20.85
N THR A 423 7.98 -6.30 -22.06
CA THR A 423 7.31 -6.62 -23.30
C THR A 423 8.07 -7.71 -24.05
N PRO A 424 7.40 -8.65 -24.77
CA PRO A 424 8.09 -9.62 -25.60
C PRO A 424 9.03 -8.98 -26.63
N ALA A 425 8.63 -7.82 -27.19
CA ALA A 425 9.46 -7.07 -28.13
C ALA A 425 10.78 -6.65 -27.50
N ALA A 426 10.77 -6.09 -26.28
CA ALA A 426 11.99 -5.71 -25.56
C ALA A 426 12.90 -6.92 -25.29
N VAL A 427 12.34 -8.10 -24.99
CA VAL A 427 13.12 -9.33 -24.84
C VAL A 427 13.86 -9.67 -26.13
N PHE A 428 13.20 -9.64 -27.27
CA PHE A 428 13.83 -9.92 -28.57
C PHE A 428 14.85 -8.85 -28.99
N MET A 429 14.64 -7.60 -28.56
CA MET A 429 15.53 -6.47 -28.85
C MET A 429 16.53 -6.18 -27.72
N SER A 430 16.65 -7.11 -26.75
CA SER A 430 17.50 -6.86 -25.55
C SER A 430 18.98 -6.69 -25.89
N GLY A 431 19.47 -7.29 -26.98
CA GLY A 431 20.85 -7.12 -27.42
C GLY A 431 21.14 -5.68 -27.86
N GLU A 432 20.27 -5.10 -28.66
CA GLU A 432 20.38 -3.73 -29.13
C GLU A 432 20.15 -2.71 -28.01
N LEU A 433 19.15 -2.95 -27.18
CA LEU A 433 18.85 -2.07 -26.04
C LEU A 433 19.98 -2.05 -25.00
N ALA A 434 20.61 -3.20 -24.71
CA ALA A 434 21.66 -3.33 -23.69
C ALA A 434 22.90 -2.48 -24.01
N GLY A 435 23.20 -2.26 -25.28
CA GLY A 435 24.32 -1.39 -25.71
C GLY A 435 24.09 0.09 -25.48
N GLU A 436 22.87 0.48 -25.12
CA GLU A 436 22.46 1.87 -25.01
C GLU A 436 22.06 2.30 -23.60
N VAL A 437 22.02 1.39 -22.64
CA VAL A 437 21.59 1.68 -21.25
C VAL A 437 22.54 1.09 -20.22
N ASP A 438 22.45 1.57 -18.99
CA ASP A 438 23.32 1.13 -17.89
C ASP A 438 22.79 -0.13 -17.20
N PHE A 439 21.48 -0.33 -17.23
CA PHE A 439 20.85 -1.48 -16.57
C PHE A 439 19.50 -1.87 -17.19
N PHE A 440 19.13 -3.12 -17.00
CA PHE A 440 17.79 -3.65 -17.19
C PHE A 440 17.15 -4.00 -15.86
N SER A 441 15.83 -3.83 -15.80
CA SER A 441 15.00 -4.39 -14.72
C SER A 441 13.86 -5.18 -15.35
N ILE A 442 13.76 -6.47 -15.04
CA ILE A 442 12.75 -7.34 -15.65
C ILE A 442 11.44 -7.22 -14.86
N GLY A 443 10.42 -6.66 -15.50
CA GLY A 443 9.06 -6.54 -14.98
C GLY A 443 8.27 -7.82 -15.21
N THR A 444 8.47 -8.85 -14.39
CA THR A 444 7.94 -10.20 -14.63
C THR A 444 6.42 -10.27 -14.66
N ASN A 445 5.71 -9.35 -14.01
CA ASN A 445 4.25 -9.34 -14.00
C ASN A 445 3.68 -9.04 -15.40
N ASP A 446 4.09 -7.93 -16.00
CA ASP A 446 3.66 -7.54 -17.34
C ASP A 446 4.29 -8.45 -18.41
N LEU A 447 5.54 -8.86 -18.23
CA LEU A 447 6.18 -9.83 -19.12
C LEU A 447 5.41 -11.15 -19.19
N THR A 448 4.96 -11.68 -18.06
CA THR A 448 4.15 -12.91 -18.01
C THR A 448 2.80 -12.70 -18.72
N GLN A 449 2.12 -11.59 -18.42
CA GLN A 449 0.86 -11.21 -19.05
C GLN A 449 0.96 -11.20 -20.58
N TYR A 450 1.96 -10.52 -21.12
CA TYR A 450 2.12 -10.36 -22.56
C TYR A 450 2.68 -11.60 -23.26
N LEU A 451 3.58 -12.35 -22.62
CA LEU A 451 4.09 -13.60 -23.19
C LEU A 451 3.03 -14.69 -23.25
N LEU A 452 2.16 -14.77 -22.25
CA LEU A 452 1.10 -15.77 -22.19
C LEU A 452 -0.22 -15.27 -22.80
N ALA A 453 -0.26 -14.02 -23.28
CA ALA A 453 -1.45 -13.38 -23.83
C ALA A 453 -2.67 -13.46 -22.88
N MET A 454 -2.47 -13.18 -21.62
CA MET A 454 -3.48 -13.26 -20.57
C MET A 454 -3.57 -11.98 -19.78
N ASP A 455 -4.79 -11.53 -19.49
CA ASP A 455 -5.04 -10.44 -18.57
C ASP A 455 -4.95 -10.95 -17.13
N ARG A 456 -3.91 -10.54 -16.41
CA ARG A 456 -3.67 -10.92 -15.00
C ARG A 456 -4.73 -10.39 -14.02
N GLN A 457 -5.49 -9.37 -14.44
CA GLN A 457 -6.57 -8.81 -13.63
C GLN A 457 -7.87 -9.60 -13.76
N ASN A 458 -7.98 -10.48 -14.77
CA ASN A 458 -9.14 -11.31 -14.95
C ASN A 458 -9.09 -12.57 -14.07
N PRO A 459 -9.89 -12.67 -12.99
CA PRO A 459 -9.86 -13.79 -12.06
C PRO A 459 -10.20 -15.13 -12.72
N ASN A 460 -10.94 -15.13 -13.85
CA ASN A 460 -11.27 -16.35 -14.58
C ASN A 460 -10.06 -16.96 -15.32
N LEU A 461 -9.01 -16.18 -15.53
CA LEU A 461 -7.78 -16.63 -16.18
C LEU A 461 -6.71 -17.11 -15.17
N ALA A 462 -6.92 -16.92 -13.88
CA ALA A 462 -5.97 -17.34 -12.84
C ALA A 462 -5.51 -18.82 -12.97
N PRO A 463 -6.38 -19.80 -13.31
CA PRO A 463 -5.96 -21.18 -13.48
C PRO A 463 -5.02 -21.43 -14.67
N PHE A 464 -4.94 -20.49 -15.61
CA PHE A 464 -4.08 -20.58 -16.82
C PHE A 464 -2.80 -19.74 -16.68
N CYS A 465 -2.75 -18.84 -15.70
CA CYS A 465 -1.62 -17.96 -15.45
C CYS A 465 -0.56 -18.69 -14.62
N ASP A 466 0.40 -19.32 -15.29
CA ASP A 466 1.57 -19.94 -14.65
C ASP A 466 2.77 -18.98 -14.73
N PRO A 467 3.14 -18.28 -13.66
CA PRO A 467 4.30 -17.40 -13.66
C PRO A 467 5.63 -18.16 -13.77
N HIS A 468 5.64 -19.48 -13.49
CA HIS A 468 6.79 -20.36 -13.69
C HIS A 468 6.86 -20.94 -15.10
N HIS A 469 6.01 -20.49 -16.01
CA HIS A 469 5.94 -21.01 -17.38
C HIS A 469 7.32 -20.96 -18.07
N PRO A 470 7.74 -22.04 -18.75
CA PRO A 470 9.06 -22.10 -19.37
C PRO A 470 9.37 -20.97 -20.37
N ALA A 471 8.35 -20.37 -21.01
CA ALA A 471 8.53 -19.22 -21.89
C ALA A 471 9.03 -17.99 -21.12
N VAL A 472 8.49 -17.74 -19.92
CA VAL A 472 8.89 -16.61 -19.06
C VAL A 472 10.35 -16.80 -18.63
N LEU A 473 10.70 -17.99 -18.15
CA LEU A 473 12.09 -18.29 -17.72
C LEU A 473 13.09 -18.21 -18.89
N ARG A 474 12.68 -18.57 -20.11
CA ARG A 474 13.51 -18.40 -21.32
C ARG A 474 13.69 -16.93 -21.69
N ALA A 475 12.63 -16.12 -21.58
CA ALA A 475 12.71 -14.69 -21.82
C ALA A 475 13.67 -14.00 -20.83
N ILE A 476 13.59 -14.37 -19.53
CA ILE A 476 14.52 -13.88 -18.51
C ILE A 476 15.95 -14.27 -18.87
N ARG A 477 16.21 -15.54 -19.19
CA ARG A 477 17.53 -16.02 -19.59
C ARG A 477 18.09 -15.23 -20.78
N GLN A 478 17.33 -15.10 -21.87
CA GLN A 478 17.75 -14.36 -23.05
C GLN A 478 18.11 -12.91 -22.70
N THR A 479 17.29 -12.23 -21.88
CA THR A 479 17.54 -10.87 -21.44
C THR A 479 18.86 -10.77 -20.68
N VAL A 480 19.12 -11.67 -19.72
CA VAL A 480 20.37 -11.68 -18.93
C VAL A 480 21.59 -11.92 -19.82
N GLU A 481 21.52 -12.91 -20.70
CA GLU A 481 22.62 -13.24 -21.62
C GLU A 481 22.99 -12.04 -22.53
N CYS A 482 21.98 -11.41 -23.14
CA CYS A 482 22.18 -10.24 -24.00
C CYS A 482 22.75 -9.03 -23.22
N ALA A 483 22.23 -8.76 -22.04
CA ALA A 483 22.67 -7.65 -21.20
C ALA A 483 24.14 -7.81 -20.78
N HIS A 484 24.52 -8.98 -20.27
CA HIS A 484 25.91 -9.24 -19.85
C HIS A 484 26.91 -9.19 -21.01
N GLN A 485 26.51 -9.60 -22.22
CA GLN A 485 27.37 -9.45 -23.42
C GLN A 485 27.69 -7.98 -23.70
N ALA A 486 26.80 -7.06 -23.37
CA ALA A 486 26.98 -5.62 -23.53
C ALA A 486 27.55 -4.91 -22.28
N GLY A 487 27.74 -5.64 -21.17
CA GLY A 487 28.18 -5.05 -19.90
C GLY A 487 27.05 -4.34 -19.12
N CYS A 488 25.82 -4.54 -19.51
CA CYS A 488 24.62 -4.02 -18.85
C CYS A 488 24.23 -4.91 -17.66
N THR A 489 23.91 -4.33 -16.50
CA THR A 489 23.45 -5.09 -15.33
C THR A 489 21.97 -5.41 -15.42
N VAL A 490 21.54 -6.55 -14.81
CA VAL A 490 20.13 -7.01 -14.87
C VAL A 490 19.57 -7.28 -13.50
N GLY A 491 18.46 -6.58 -13.19
CA GLY A 491 17.62 -6.87 -12.03
C GLY A 491 16.27 -7.51 -12.40
N ILE A 492 15.59 -8.05 -11.41
CA ILE A 492 14.19 -8.46 -11.50
C ILE A 492 13.39 -7.69 -10.44
N CYS A 493 12.34 -6.97 -10.84
CA CYS A 493 11.50 -6.17 -9.94
C CYS A 493 10.03 -6.61 -9.87
N GLY A 494 9.62 -7.59 -10.68
CA GLY A 494 8.30 -8.19 -10.60
C GLY A 494 8.17 -9.19 -9.43
N GLU A 495 6.97 -9.73 -9.23
CA GLU A 495 6.67 -10.62 -8.09
C GLU A 495 7.52 -11.88 -8.05
N LEU A 496 7.98 -12.39 -9.20
CA LEU A 496 8.87 -13.55 -9.26
C LEU A 496 10.21 -13.32 -8.55
N ALA A 497 10.67 -12.07 -8.39
CA ALA A 497 11.89 -11.78 -7.63
C ALA A 497 11.81 -12.27 -6.17
N ALA A 498 10.60 -12.32 -5.59
CA ALA A 498 10.35 -12.76 -4.22
C ALA A 498 10.09 -14.28 -4.12
N ASP A 499 10.07 -15.00 -5.22
CA ASP A 499 9.82 -16.44 -5.25
C ASP A 499 11.06 -17.22 -4.86
N GLU A 500 11.03 -17.80 -3.66
CA GLU A 500 12.15 -18.58 -3.11
C GLU A 500 12.45 -19.86 -3.91
N ALA A 501 11.46 -20.39 -4.66
CA ALA A 501 11.66 -21.56 -5.51
C ALA A 501 12.49 -21.23 -6.76
N LEU A 502 12.39 -19.99 -7.25
CA LEU A 502 13.13 -19.52 -8.43
C LEU A 502 14.46 -18.83 -8.08
N THR A 503 14.70 -18.48 -6.81
CA THR A 503 15.90 -17.75 -6.39
C THR A 503 17.18 -18.39 -6.90
N GLU A 504 17.36 -19.72 -6.70
CA GLU A 504 18.54 -20.42 -7.18
C GLU A 504 18.68 -20.34 -8.71
N ALA A 505 17.58 -20.51 -9.43
CA ALA A 505 17.57 -20.44 -10.90
C ALA A 505 17.99 -19.04 -11.39
N PHE A 506 17.50 -17.98 -10.78
CA PHE A 506 17.88 -16.60 -11.12
C PHE A 506 19.36 -16.32 -10.86
N LEU A 507 19.89 -16.78 -9.73
CA LEU A 507 21.31 -16.63 -9.42
C LEU A 507 22.20 -17.42 -10.41
N ARG A 508 21.80 -18.63 -10.80
CA ARG A 508 22.50 -19.42 -11.83
C ARG A 508 22.43 -18.80 -13.23
N LEU A 509 21.38 -18.05 -13.54
CA LEU A 509 21.28 -17.26 -14.76
C LEU A 509 22.18 -16.02 -14.75
N GLY A 510 22.67 -15.61 -13.57
CA GLY A 510 23.50 -14.43 -13.41
C GLY A 510 22.73 -13.15 -13.15
N VAL A 511 21.50 -13.21 -12.64
CA VAL A 511 20.75 -12.00 -12.26
C VAL A 511 21.53 -11.25 -11.17
N ASP A 512 21.80 -9.97 -11.40
CA ASP A 512 22.64 -9.13 -10.54
C ASP A 512 21.88 -8.54 -9.35
N GLU A 513 20.53 -8.45 -9.46
CA GLU A 513 19.68 -7.77 -8.49
C GLU A 513 18.29 -8.43 -8.39
N LEU A 514 17.80 -8.59 -7.18
CA LEU A 514 16.41 -8.96 -6.91
C LEU A 514 15.75 -7.83 -6.10
N SER A 515 14.74 -7.19 -6.69
CA SER A 515 14.01 -6.10 -6.08
C SER A 515 12.62 -6.56 -5.66
N VAL A 516 12.35 -6.51 -4.35
CA VAL A 516 11.18 -7.11 -3.74
C VAL A 516 10.52 -6.15 -2.73
N ALA A 517 9.31 -6.45 -2.28
CA ALA A 517 8.71 -5.70 -1.18
C ALA A 517 9.63 -5.71 0.06
N PRO A 518 9.71 -4.62 0.86
CA PRO A 518 10.61 -4.53 2.02
C PRO A 518 10.50 -5.73 2.97
N SER A 519 9.31 -6.26 3.19
CA SER A 519 9.06 -7.42 4.05
C SER A 519 9.67 -8.73 3.53
N ARG A 520 10.00 -8.82 2.24
CA ARG A 520 10.58 -10.01 1.60
C ARG A 520 12.11 -10.00 1.55
N ILE A 521 12.77 -8.90 1.87
CA ILE A 521 14.23 -8.74 1.82
C ILE A 521 14.93 -9.75 2.73
N LEU A 522 14.57 -9.79 4.01
CA LEU A 522 15.26 -10.64 4.98
C LEU A 522 15.04 -12.15 4.75
N PRO A 523 13.80 -12.63 4.46
CA PRO A 523 13.59 -14.02 4.07
C PRO A 523 14.40 -14.41 2.83
N LEU A 524 14.43 -13.56 1.82
CA LEU A 524 15.18 -13.82 0.60
C LEU A 524 16.70 -13.81 0.84
N ARG A 525 17.20 -12.93 1.72
CA ARG A 525 18.60 -12.94 2.15
C ARG A 525 18.98 -14.23 2.87
N GLU A 526 18.12 -14.71 3.77
CA GLU A 526 18.31 -16.02 4.43
C GLU A 526 18.39 -17.15 3.39
N LYS A 527 17.45 -17.17 2.43
CA LYS A 527 17.45 -18.14 1.33
C LYS A 527 18.74 -18.10 0.54
N ILE A 528 19.18 -16.93 0.07
CA ILE A 528 20.41 -16.76 -0.71
C ILE A 528 21.62 -17.30 0.07
N ARG A 529 21.75 -16.93 1.34
CA ARG A 529 22.84 -17.35 2.22
C ARG A 529 22.85 -18.86 2.51
N SER A 530 21.73 -19.54 2.28
CA SER A 530 21.63 -21.01 2.41
C SER A 530 22.08 -21.76 1.14
N LEU A 531 22.15 -21.09 -0.02
CA LEU A 531 22.45 -21.70 -1.31
C LEU A 531 23.95 -21.91 -1.54
N THR A 532 24.26 -22.90 -2.40
CA THR A 532 25.56 -23.15 -3.00
C THR A 532 25.32 -23.37 -4.49
N LEU A 533 25.91 -22.53 -5.33
CA LEU A 533 25.65 -22.59 -6.78
C LEU A 533 26.60 -23.56 -7.52
N GLY A 534 27.79 -23.81 -7.00
CA GLY A 534 28.76 -24.74 -7.57
C GLY A 534 29.68 -24.11 -8.59
#